data_bf6ad7c4c6c17baeb26938b66f035d7c
#
_entry.id   bf6ad7c4c6c17baeb26938b66f035d7c
#
_cell.length_a   1.000
_cell.length_b   1.000
_cell.length_c   1.000
_cell.angle_alpha   90.00
_cell.angle_beta   90.00
_cell.angle_gamma   90.00
#
_symmetry.space_group_name_H-M   'P 1'
#
loop_
_entity.id
_entity.type
_entity.pdbx_description
1 polymer ?
#
loop_
_entity_poly.entity_id
_entity_poly.type
_entity_poly.pdbx_seq_one_letter_code
_entity_poly.pdbx_strand_id
1 'polypeptide(L)'
;APVVAAAPVSAEASVVNLIATNMEKQNLVPAKFEGFVSWGNFSLIEKVVKSGMFYPIFITGLSGNGKTLMVEQVCAKLKKELIRVNITIETDEDDLLGGFRLVSGETKFVPGPVIEAMERGCTLLLDECDLGSNKLLALQPVLEGKGVYLKKINKWVTPKDGFNVMATANTKGKGSDDGRFIGTNILNEAFLERFAITMEQPYASPAVETKIVLGAMKKYGAEDVEFAKNLVTWAEVIRKTFYDGGVDEVISTRRLDHIAKAFAIFGDKMQSIELCVARFDEDTKVSFLDLYTKIDAGVDVEGKDVDAENDKILDEVSEDVAAF
;
A
#
# COMPACT_ATOMS: atom_id res chain seq x y z
N ALA A 1 -22.04 7.42 62.32
CA ALA A 1 -21.64 7.99 61.05
C ALA A 1 -22.17 7.11 59.91
N PRO A 2 -22.95 7.65 58.92
CA PRO A 2 -23.43 6.83 57.81
C PRO A 2 -22.29 6.55 56.83
N VAL A 3 -22.15 5.27 56.49
CA VAL A 3 -21.26 4.81 55.41
C VAL A 3 -21.89 5.23 54.10
N VAL A 4 -21.25 6.15 53.37
CA VAL A 4 -21.65 6.54 52.00
C VAL A 4 -21.23 5.37 51.11
N ALA A 5 -22.21 4.62 50.60
CA ALA A 5 -21.98 3.61 49.59
C ALA A 5 -21.51 4.31 48.29
N ALA A 6 -20.34 3.89 47.78
CA ALA A 6 -19.85 4.36 46.47
C ALA A 6 -20.85 3.91 45.37
N ALA A 7 -21.26 4.83 44.55
CA ALA A 7 -22.12 4.56 43.39
C ALA A 7 -21.40 3.58 42.44
N PRO A 8 -22.11 2.63 41.82
CA PRO A 8 -21.51 1.70 40.89
C PRO A 8 -21.01 2.47 39.66
N VAL A 9 -19.72 2.35 39.38
CA VAL A 9 -19.13 2.84 38.10
C VAL A 9 -19.83 2.10 36.98
N SER A 10 -20.50 2.81 36.07
CA SER A 10 -21.23 2.18 34.98
C SER A 10 -20.29 1.34 34.12
N ALA A 11 -20.75 0.17 33.69
CA ALA A 11 -19.97 -0.73 32.82
C ALA A 11 -19.46 -0.04 31.53
N GLU A 12 -20.22 0.94 31.05
CA GLU A 12 -19.86 1.76 29.88
C GLU A 12 -18.61 2.64 30.09
N ALA A 13 -18.47 3.26 31.26
CA ALA A 13 -17.28 4.04 31.62
C ALA A 13 -16.02 3.15 31.69
N SER A 14 -16.19 1.89 32.11
CA SER A 14 -15.10 0.90 32.16
C SER A 14 -14.63 0.48 30.76
N VAL A 15 -15.56 0.29 29.81
CA VAL A 15 -15.24 -0.12 28.42
C VAL A 15 -14.53 1.00 27.67
N VAL A 16 -14.96 2.25 27.84
CA VAL A 16 -14.32 3.39 27.15
C VAL A 16 -12.92 3.67 27.70
N ASN A 17 -12.72 3.55 29.01
CA ASN A 17 -11.38 3.64 29.60
C ASN A 17 -10.47 2.49 29.17
N LEU A 18 -11.00 1.28 28.96
CA LEU A 18 -10.27 0.15 28.41
C LEU A 18 -9.87 0.38 26.95
N ILE A 19 -10.74 0.97 26.14
CA ILE A 19 -10.44 1.29 24.73
C ILE A 19 -9.37 2.38 24.67
N ALA A 20 -9.51 3.48 25.39
CA ALA A 20 -8.52 4.55 25.45
C ALA A 20 -7.16 4.07 25.97
N THR A 21 -7.15 3.27 27.05
CA THR A 21 -5.91 2.71 27.63
C THR A 21 -5.27 1.66 26.73
N ASN A 22 -6.04 0.92 25.92
CA ASN A 22 -5.51 -0.05 24.97
C ASN A 22 -4.91 0.62 23.73
N MET A 23 -5.47 1.74 23.25
CA MET A 23 -4.89 2.47 22.12
C MET A 23 -3.51 3.05 22.47
N GLU A 24 -3.30 3.57 23.67
CA GLU A 24 -1.99 4.07 24.11
C GLU A 24 -0.91 2.98 24.22
N LYS A 25 -1.31 1.71 24.41
CA LYS A 25 -0.39 0.56 24.56
C LYS A 25 -0.27 -0.32 23.33
N GLN A 26 -1.07 -0.08 22.29
CA GLN A 26 -1.03 -0.92 21.12
C GLN A 26 0.28 -0.71 20.36
N ASN A 27 0.99 -1.82 20.11
CA ASN A 27 2.14 -1.85 19.21
C ASN A 27 1.65 -1.76 17.77
N LEU A 28 2.05 -0.70 17.06
CA LEU A 28 1.66 -0.43 15.66
C LEU A 28 2.75 -0.83 14.65
N VAL A 29 3.71 -1.67 15.05
CA VAL A 29 4.66 -2.26 14.11
C VAL A 29 3.92 -3.23 13.18
N PRO A 30 3.98 -3.03 11.85
CA PRO A 30 3.31 -3.92 10.91
C PRO A 30 3.82 -5.37 11.03
N ALA A 31 2.95 -6.32 10.75
CA ALA A 31 3.35 -7.71 10.69
C ALA A 31 4.25 -7.95 9.48
N LYS A 32 5.26 -8.81 9.63
CA LYS A 32 6.04 -9.28 8.49
C LYS A 32 5.16 -10.13 7.58
N PHE A 33 5.23 -9.86 6.29
CA PHE A 33 4.55 -10.66 5.28
C PHE A 33 5.46 -11.80 4.86
N GLU A 34 5.07 -13.04 5.17
CA GLU A 34 5.80 -14.23 4.77
C GLU A 34 5.87 -14.35 3.25
N GLY A 35 7.07 -14.55 2.71
CA GLY A 35 7.30 -14.59 1.27
C GLY A 35 7.39 -13.20 0.61
N PHE A 36 7.54 -12.13 1.40
CA PHE A 36 7.82 -10.82 0.83
C PHE A 36 9.19 -10.80 0.14
N VAL A 37 9.18 -10.37 -1.11
CA VAL A 37 10.40 -10.14 -1.89
C VAL A 37 10.55 -8.63 -2.06
N SER A 38 11.72 -8.08 -1.72
CA SER A 38 12.00 -6.66 -1.88
C SER A 38 12.40 -6.33 -3.31
N TRP A 39 11.85 -5.23 -3.85
CA TRP A 39 12.24 -4.71 -5.17
C TRP A 39 12.06 -3.20 -5.26
N GLY A 40 12.49 -2.61 -6.36
CA GLY A 40 12.30 -1.19 -6.66
C GLY A 40 12.91 -0.29 -5.59
N ASN A 41 12.08 0.57 -5.03
CA ASN A 41 12.54 1.60 -4.08
C ASN A 41 12.67 1.13 -2.62
N PHE A 42 12.52 -0.18 -2.34
CA PHE A 42 12.56 -0.72 -0.98
C PHE A 42 13.81 -0.29 -0.19
N SER A 43 14.99 -0.44 -0.78
CA SER A 43 16.25 -0.09 -0.12
C SER A 43 16.41 1.41 0.13
N LEU A 44 15.84 2.25 -0.74
CA LEU A 44 15.86 3.71 -0.56
C LEU A 44 14.97 4.13 0.60
N ILE A 45 13.74 3.59 0.66
CA ILE A 45 12.82 3.85 1.77
C ILE A 45 13.38 3.32 3.09
N GLU A 46 14.00 2.13 3.08
CA GLU A 46 14.66 1.57 4.26
C GLU A 46 15.74 2.51 4.81
N LYS A 47 16.57 3.10 3.95
CA LYS A 47 17.59 4.07 4.36
C LYS A 47 16.96 5.30 5.00
N VAL A 48 15.88 5.84 4.44
CA VAL A 48 15.18 7.00 4.99
C VAL A 48 14.57 6.69 6.36
N VAL A 49 13.84 5.59 6.50
CA VAL A 49 13.23 5.20 7.78
C VAL A 49 14.29 4.90 8.84
N LYS A 50 15.40 4.25 8.44
CA LYS A 50 16.52 3.93 9.33
C LYS A 50 17.27 5.18 9.81
N SER A 51 17.32 6.23 8.99
CA SER A 51 18.03 7.48 9.35
C SER A 51 17.36 8.21 10.51
N GLY A 52 16.05 8.04 10.72
CA GLY A 52 15.27 8.78 11.70
C GLY A 52 15.10 10.27 11.36
N MET A 53 15.62 10.73 10.22
CA MET A 53 15.47 12.11 9.77
C MET A 53 14.08 12.33 9.20
N PHE A 54 13.50 13.50 9.44
CA PHE A 54 12.28 13.91 8.77
C PHE A 54 12.58 14.16 7.28
N TYR A 55 12.03 13.32 6.42
CA TYR A 55 12.23 13.37 4.97
C TYR A 55 11.00 12.81 4.25
N PRO A 56 9.97 13.64 4.00
CA PRO A 56 8.70 13.17 3.46
C PRO A 56 8.85 12.69 2.01
N ILE A 57 8.20 11.57 1.70
CA ILE A 57 8.31 10.87 0.40
C ILE A 57 6.93 10.73 -0.24
N PHE A 58 6.83 11.09 -1.53
CA PHE A 58 5.67 10.83 -2.37
C PHE A 58 5.98 9.65 -3.30
N ILE A 59 5.19 8.56 -3.19
CA ILE A 59 5.41 7.30 -3.92
C ILE A 59 4.30 7.12 -4.94
N THR A 60 4.65 7.16 -6.22
CA THR A 60 3.70 7.01 -7.33
C THR A 60 3.85 5.67 -8.03
N GLY A 61 2.92 5.33 -8.88
CA GLY A 61 2.97 4.15 -9.76
C GLY A 61 1.62 3.46 -9.88
N LEU A 62 1.50 2.54 -10.81
CA LEU A 62 0.26 1.84 -11.12
C LEU A 62 -0.30 1.06 -9.91
N SER A 63 -1.61 0.83 -9.92
CA SER A 63 -2.28 0.07 -8.86
C SER A 63 -1.76 -1.38 -8.79
N GLY A 64 -1.66 -1.91 -7.56
CA GLY A 64 -1.29 -3.31 -7.33
C GLY A 64 0.18 -3.65 -7.58
N ASN A 65 1.07 -2.65 -7.65
CA ASN A 65 2.53 -2.82 -7.74
C ASN A 65 3.25 -2.83 -6.39
N GLY A 66 2.52 -2.88 -5.28
CA GLY A 66 3.08 -3.05 -3.94
C GLY A 66 3.58 -1.80 -3.22
N LYS A 67 3.24 -0.57 -3.66
CA LYS A 67 3.64 0.68 -3.00
C LYS A 67 3.42 0.69 -1.49
N THR A 68 2.17 0.45 -1.08
CA THR A 68 1.75 0.45 0.32
C THR A 68 2.43 -0.66 1.11
N LEU A 69 2.42 -1.89 0.56
CA LEU A 69 3.05 -3.05 1.17
C LEU A 69 4.56 -2.83 1.37
N MET A 70 5.25 -2.18 0.44
CA MET A 70 6.67 -1.86 0.54
C MET A 70 6.96 -1.01 1.79
N VAL A 71 6.19 0.05 2.04
CA VAL A 71 6.34 0.90 3.23
C VAL A 71 6.07 0.10 4.50
N GLU A 72 4.99 -0.68 4.52
CA GLU A 72 4.65 -1.55 5.64
C GLU A 72 5.79 -2.53 5.96
N GLN A 73 6.35 -3.19 4.94
CA GLN A 73 7.42 -4.18 5.14
C GLN A 73 8.76 -3.57 5.51
N VAL A 74 9.07 -2.35 5.08
CA VAL A 74 10.22 -1.59 5.59
C VAL A 74 10.05 -1.32 7.09
N CYS A 75 8.88 -0.85 7.52
CA CYS A 75 8.59 -0.60 8.94
C CYS A 75 8.63 -1.89 9.76
N ALA A 76 8.06 -2.99 9.23
CA ALA A 76 8.11 -4.31 9.86
C ALA A 76 9.54 -4.82 10.05
N LYS A 77 10.38 -4.73 9.01
CA LYS A 77 11.79 -5.11 9.05
C LYS A 77 12.58 -4.33 10.10
N LEU A 78 12.36 -3.02 10.16
CA LEU A 78 13.05 -2.11 11.09
C LEU A 78 12.40 -2.07 12.48
N LYS A 79 11.31 -2.79 12.72
CA LYS A 79 10.52 -2.77 13.96
C LYS A 79 10.09 -1.34 14.34
N LYS A 80 9.68 -0.55 13.34
CA LYS A 80 9.18 0.81 13.50
C LYS A 80 7.66 0.82 13.41
N GLU A 81 7.02 1.61 14.25
CA GLU A 81 5.57 1.79 14.17
C GLU A 81 5.17 2.54 12.90
N LEU A 82 4.00 2.18 12.37
CA LEU A 82 3.39 2.77 11.20
C LEU A 82 1.92 3.05 11.47
N ILE A 83 1.48 4.27 11.16
CA ILE A 83 0.07 4.62 11.11
C ILE A 83 -0.30 4.86 9.66
N ARG A 84 -1.23 4.04 9.13
CA ARG A 84 -1.74 4.15 7.76
C ARG A 84 -3.11 4.81 7.79
N VAL A 85 -3.30 5.78 6.91
CA VAL A 85 -4.57 6.48 6.69
C VAL A 85 -4.93 6.37 5.21
N ASN A 86 -6.04 5.74 4.89
CA ASN A 86 -6.57 5.74 3.54
C ASN A 86 -7.26 7.08 3.29
N ILE A 87 -6.79 7.79 2.28
CA ILE A 87 -7.34 9.07 1.88
C ILE A 87 -8.51 8.83 0.91
N THR A 88 -9.57 9.58 1.09
CA THR A 88 -10.75 9.60 0.23
C THR A 88 -11.13 11.04 -0.08
N ILE A 89 -12.06 11.25 -0.98
CA ILE A 89 -12.58 12.59 -1.30
C ILE A 89 -13.23 13.26 -0.09
N GLU A 90 -13.80 12.48 0.83
CA GLU A 90 -14.47 12.96 2.03
C GLU A 90 -13.50 13.29 3.18
N THR A 91 -12.26 12.73 3.14
CA THR A 91 -11.27 12.91 4.20
C THR A 91 -11.03 14.40 4.49
N ASP A 92 -11.18 14.79 5.75
CA ASP A 92 -11.07 16.18 6.17
C ASP A 92 -10.11 16.39 7.36
N GLU A 93 -10.03 17.65 7.84
CA GLU A 93 -9.18 18.04 8.96
C GLU A 93 -9.55 17.28 10.25
N ASP A 94 -10.84 17.02 10.48
CA ASP A 94 -11.31 16.30 11.67
C ASP A 94 -10.93 14.83 11.66
N ASP A 95 -10.92 14.22 10.48
CA ASP A 95 -10.47 12.83 10.31
C ASP A 95 -8.96 12.70 10.50
N LEU A 96 -8.19 13.68 10.06
CA LEU A 96 -6.73 13.64 10.06
C LEU A 96 -6.13 14.14 11.37
N LEU A 97 -6.55 15.32 11.83
CA LEU A 97 -5.99 15.97 13.03
C LEU A 97 -6.79 15.68 14.29
N GLY A 98 -8.05 15.33 14.15
CA GLY A 98 -8.96 15.03 15.26
C GLY A 98 -10.07 16.05 15.45
N GLY A 99 -11.11 15.59 16.11
CA GLY A 99 -12.33 16.35 16.30
C GLY A 99 -13.06 16.00 17.59
N PHE A 100 -14.11 16.73 17.86
CA PHE A 100 -14.99 16.42 18.99
C PHE A 100 -15.86 15.20 18.66
N ARG A 101 -15.90 14.27 19.59
CA ARG A 101 -16.73 13.06 19.53
C ARG A 101 -17.52 12.91 20.83
N LEU A 102 -18.71 12.33 20.73
CA LEU A 102 -19.50 11.98 21.91
C LEU A 102 -18.94 10.66 22.48
N VAL A 103 -18.32 10.73 23.65
CA VAL A 103 -17.70 9.60 24.33
C VAL A 103 -18.32 9.48 25.71
N SER A 104 -19.05 8.38 25.98
CA SER A 104 -19.75 8.14 27.26
C SER A 104 -20.66 9.28 27.72
N GLY A 105 -21.40 9.89 26.77
CA GLY A 105 -22.32 11.01 27.04
C GLY A 105 -21.65 12.38 27.20
N GLU A 106 -20.33 12.48 27.07
CA GLU A 106 -19.58 13.72 27.13
C GLU A 106 -18.93 14.03 25.76
N THR A 107 -18.91 15.31 25.40
CA THR A 107 -18.18 15.74 24.20
C THR A 107 -16.69 15.86 24.51
N LYS A 108 -15.88 14.99 23.91
CA LYS A 108 -14.42 14.97 24.08
C LYS A 108 -13.70 15.16 22.76
N PHE A 109 -12.56 15.84 22.79
CA PHE A 109 -11.67 15.89 21.63
C PHE A 109 -10.92 14.56 21.54
N VAL A 110 -11.02 13.92 20.36
CA VAL A 110 -10.29 12.69 20.05
C VAL A 110 -9.23 13.05 19.01
N PRO A 111 -7.93 12.85 19.31
CA PRO A 111 -6.85 13.07 18.35
C PRO A 111 -7.03 12.18 17.12
N GLY A 112 -6.70 12.72 15.95
CA GLY A 112 -6.68 11.96 14.70
C GLY A 112 -5.35 11.23 14.49
N PRO A 113 -5.27 10.36 13.48
CA PRO A 113 -4.11 9.51 13.21
C PRO A 113 -2.83 10.31 12.92
N VAL A 114 -2.92 11.49 12.34
CA VAL A 114 -1.77 12.37 12.11
C VAL A 114 -1.17 12.83 13.44
N ILE A 115 -2.02 13.28 14.37
CA ILE A 115 -1.59 13.72 15.69
C ILE A 115 -1.00 12.55 16.48
N GLU A 116 -1.60 11.38 16.40
CA GLU A 116 -1.07 10.17 17.04
C GLU A 116 0.31 9.80 16.48
N ALA A 117 0.50 9.86 15.15
CA ALA A 117 1.80 9.59 14.52
C ALA A 117 2.87 10.59 14.97
N MET A 118 2.53 11.89 15.04
CA MET A 118 3.43 12.93 15.55
C MET A 118 3.82 12.70 17.01
N GLU A 119 2.86 12.38 17.87
CA GLU A 119 3.09 12.17 19.31
C GLU A 119 3.86 10.86 19.60
N ARG A 120 3.72 9.84 18.74
CA ARG A 120 4.51 8.58 18.82
C ARG A 120 5.92 8.72 18.21
N GLY A 121 6.13 9.63 17.26
CA GLY A 121 7.38 9.72 16.49
C GLY A 121 7.51 8.57 15.49
N CYS A 122 6.42 8.15 14.87
CA CYS A 122 6.39 7.03 13.94
C CYS A 122 6.14 7.47 12.49
N THR A 123 6.21 6.52 11.56
CA THR A 123 5.90 6.79 10.15
C THR A 123 4.38 6.92 9.95
N LEU A 124 3.96 8.04 9.36
CA LEU A 124 2.60 8.25 8.86
C LEU A 124 2.56 7.89 7.38
N LEU A 125 1.66 7.00 6.98
CA LEU A 125 1.42 6.64 5.59
C LEU A 125 0.05 7.16 5.15
N LEU A 126 0.05 8.15 4.27
CA LEU A 126 -1.14 8.66 3.59
C LEU A 126 -1.34 7.85 2.31
N ASP A 127 -2.25 6.89 2.35
CA ASP A 127 -2.46 5.96 1.23
C ASP A 127 -3.54 6.49 0.29
N GLU A 128 -3.29 6.36 -1.02
CA GLU A 128 -4.17 6.86 -2.09
C GLU A 128 -4.42 8.38 -2.04
N CYS A 129 -3.35 9.16 -1.80
CA CYS A 129 -3.42 10.62 -1.64
C CYS A 129 -4.10 11.35 -2.81
N ASP A 130 -4.00 10.83 -4.01
CA ASP A 130 -4.60 11.40 -5.22
C ASP A 130 -6.13 11.26 -5.29
N LEU A 131 -6.76 10.55 -4.36
CA LEU A 131 -8.21 10.59 -4.14
C LEU A 131 -8.63 11.78 -3.28
N GLY A 132 -7.70 12.41 -2.58
CA GLY A 132 -7.96 13.50 -1.64
C GLY A 132 -8.37 14.81 -2.32
N SER A 133 -9.00 15.67 -1.55
CA SER A 133 -9.40 17.02 -1.96
C SER A 133 -8.42 18.07 -1.42
N ASN A 134 -8.69 19.35 -1.71
CA ASN A 134 -7.96 20.50 -1.14
C ASN A 134 -7.96 20.55 0.40
N LYS A 135 -8.80 19.76 1.07
CA LYS A 135 -8.78 19.62 2.53
C LYS A 135 -7.45 19.09 3.07
N LEU A 136 -6.68 18.34 2.24
CA LEU A 136 -5.33 17.88 2.57
C LEU A 136 -4.33 19.02 2.82
N LEU A 137 -4.62 20.24 2.41
CA LEU A 137 -3.79 21.42 2.71
C LEU A 137 -3.67 21.69 4.22
N ALA A 138 -4.57 21.18 5.06
CA ALA A 138 -4.43 21.19 6.51
C ALA A 138 -3.14 20.51 7.01
N LEU A 139 -2.56 19.58 6.20
CA LEU A 139 -1.33 18.87 6.51
C LEU A 139 -0.04 19.63 6.14
N GLN A 140 -0.13 20.85 5.57
CA GLN A 140 1.08 21.59 5.17
C GLN A 140 2.12 21.73 6.29
N PRO A 141 1.78 22.12 7.53
CA PRO A 141 2.76 22.22 8.61
C PRO A 141 3.37 20.84 8.96
N VAL A 142 2.56 19.79 8.86
CA VAL A 142 3.00 18.40 9.13
C VAL A 142 4.05 17.96 8.12
N LEU A 143 3.83 18.25 6.83
CA LEU A 143 4.77 17.95 5.74
C LEU A 143 6.06 18.77 5.78
N GLU A 144 6.07 19.87 6.54
CA GLU A 144 7.26 20.65 6.83
C GLU A 144 8.01 20.19 8.09
N GLY A 145 7.52 19.12 8.77
CA GLY A 145 8.07 18.65 10.04
C GLY A 145 7.85 19.60 11.21
N LYS A 146 6.91 20.53 11.06
CA LYS A 146 6.59 21.54 12.07
C LYS A 146 5.44 21.11 12.97
N GLY A 147 5.32 21.80 14.10
CA GLY A 147 4.16 21.62 14.97
C GLY A 147 2.87 22.12 14.35
N VAL A 148 1.76 21.52 14.77
CA VAL A 148 0.40 21.85 14.37
C VAL A 148 -0.34 22.46 15.55
N TYR A 149 -1.02 23.58 15.30
CA TYR A 149 -1.92 24.17 16.26
C TYR A 149 -3.34 23.65 16.11
N LEU A 150 -3.79 22.86 17.08
CA LEU A 150 -5.15 22.34 17.16
C LEU A 150 -6.10 23.44 17.67
N LYS A 151 -6.70 24.18 16.76
CA LYS A 151 -7.57 25.34 17.04
C LYS A 151 -8.73 24.99 17.98
N LYS A 152 -9.29 23.78 17.86
CA LYS A 152 -10.44 23.31 18.65
C LYS A 152 -10.18 23.20 20.13
N ILE A 153 -8.93 22.97 20.52
CA ILE A 153 -8.51 22.75 21.92
C ILE A 153 -7.36 23.67 22.34
N ASN A 154 -7.01 24.66 21.52
CA ASN A 154 -5.92 25.60 21.79
C ASN A 154 -4.60 24.92 22.20
N LYS A 155 -4.22 23.85 21.52
CA LYS A 155 -3.01 23.06 21.85
C LYS A 155 -2.06 22.99 20.66
N TRP A 156 -0.78 23.23 20.90
CA TRP A 156 0.29 22.90 19.97
C TRP A 156 0.70 21.43 20.12
N VAL A 157 0.87 20.74 19.00
CA VAL A 157 1.45 19.39 18.93
C VAL A 157 2.70 19.48 18.08
N THR A 158 3.83 19.09 18.62
CA THR A 158 5.12 19.05 17.94
C THR A 158 5.49 17.60 17.68
N PRO A 159 5.97 17.24 16.47
CA PRO A 159 6.37 15.87 16.16
C PRO A 159 7.55 15.45 17.04
N LYS A 160 7.50 14.21 17.53
CA LYS A 160 8.63 13.58 18.22
C LYS A 160 9.66 13.07 17.21
N ASP A 161 10.87 12.82 17.70
CA ASP A 161 11.96 12.24 16.90
C ASP A 161 11.54 10.92 16.26
N GLY A 162 11.90 10.74 15.00
CA GLY A 162 11.53 9.57 14.19
C GLY A 162 10.23 9.72 13.42
N PHE A 163 9.44 10.77 13.66
CA PHE A 163 8.27 11.06 12.85
C PHE A 163 8.67 11.32 11.40
N ASN A 164 7.94 10.70 10.47
CA ASN A 164 8.09 10.96 9.04
C ASN A 164 6.75 10.75 8.32
N VAL A 165 6.63 11.31 7.12
CA VAL A 165 5.42 11.18 6.29
C VAL A 165 5.77 10.53 4.97
N MET A 166 5.00 9.53 4.59
CA MET A 166 5.01 8.93 3.27
C MET A 166 3.61 8.98 2.68
N ALA A 167 3.51 9.25 1.40
CA ALA A 167 2.25 9.24 0.68
C ALA A 167 2.34 8.30 -0.52
N THR A 168 1.25 7.57 -0.81
CA THR A 168 1.13 6.79 -2.04
C THR A 168 0.06 7.38 -2.94
N ALA A 169 0.25 7.24 -4.24
CA ALA A 169 -0.69 7.69 -5.26
C ALA A 169 -0.58 6.81 -6.52
N ASN A 170 -1.65 6.74 -7.29
CA ASN A 170 -1.62 6.07 -8.59
C ASN A 170 -1.17 7.02 -9.71
N THR A 171 -1.31 8.32 -9.48
CA THR A 171 -0.89 9.39 -10.38
C THR A 171 0.26 10.20 -9.76
N LYS A 172 0.89 11.06 -10.56
CA LYS A 172 1.92 12.00 -10.06
C LYS A 172 1.31 13.27 -9.45
N GLY A 173 0.05 13.20 -8.99
CA GLY A 173 -0.68 14.35 -8.45
C GLY A 173 -1.32 15.25 -9.50
N LYS A 174 -1.20 14.91 -10.78
CA LYS A 174 -1.77 15.67 -11.91
C LYS A 174 -3.17 15.20 -12.34
N GLY A 175 -3.76 14.24 -11.60
CA GLY A 175 -5.00 13.59 -11.99
C GLY A 175 -4.79 12.61 -13.14
N SER A 176 -5.89 12.18 -13.75
CA SER A 176 -5.88 11.31 -14.92
C SER A 176 -6.31 12.09 -16.15
N ASP A 177 -5.34 12.58 -16.93
CA ASP A 177 -5.62 13.31 -18.18
C ASP A 177 -6.22 12.38 -19.25
N ASP A 178 -5.98 11.06 -19.14
CA ASP A 178 -6.42 10.02 -20.07
C ASP A 178 -7.66 9.24 -19.57
N GLY A 179 -8.24 9.61 -18.44
CA GLY A 179 -9.42 8.96 -17.84
C GLY A 179 -9.18 7.56 -17.27
N ARG A 180 -7.93 7.04 -17.30
CA ARG A 180 -7.59 5.68 -16.83
C ARG A 180 -7.69 5.53 -15.30
N PHE A 181 -7.55 6.62 -14.57
CA PHE A 181 -7.63 6.63 -13.09
C PHE A 181 -8.84 7.44 -12.64
N ILE A 182 -10.02 6.89 -12.87
CA ILE A 182 -11.29 7.52 -12.48
C ILE A 182 -11.30 7.77 -10.98
N GLY A 183 -11.68 8.99 -10.57
CA GLY A 183 -11.77 9.39 -9.16
C GLY A 183 -10.50 10.01 -8.60
N THR A 184 -9.38 10.03 -9.34
CA THR A 184 -8.20 10.78 -8.93
C THR A 184 -8.38 12.27 -9.16
N ASN A 185 -7.91 13.07 -8.21
CA ASN A 185 -7.96 14.52 -8.25
C ASN A 185 -6.59 15.10 -8.61
N ILE A 186 -6.60 16.32 -9.15
CA ILE A 186 -5.38 17.12 -9.26
C ILE A 186 -5.04 17.62 -7.86
N LEU A 187 -3.90 17.19 -7.33
CA LEU A 187 -3.39 17.65 -6.05
C LEU A 187 -2.82 19.07 -6.18
N ASN A 188 -2.99 19.84 -5.11
CA ASN A 188 -2.44 21.19 -5.06
C ASN A 188 -0.91 21.16 -5.10
N GLU A 189 -0.29 21.98 -5.96
CA GLU A 189 1.16 22.06 -6.11
C GLU A 189 1.86 22.38 -4.78
N ALA A 190 1.29 23.27 -3.97
CA ALA A 190 1.85 23.59 -2.66
C ALA A 190 1.85 22.40 -1.69
N PHE A 191 0.98 21.41 -1.87
CA PHE A 191 1.02 20.15 -1.12
C PHE A 191 2.13 19.23 -1.65
N LEU A 192 2.26 19.10 -2.97
CA LEU A 192 3.25 18.23 -3.61
C LEU A 192 4.69 18.70 -3.36
N GLU A 193 4.95 20.02 -3.44
CA GLU A 193 6.27 20.64 -3.23
C GLU A 193 6.82 20.43 -1.80
N ARG A 194 5.98 20.03 -0.85
CA ARG A 194 6.42 19.74 0.52
C ARG A 194 6.97 18.33 0.70
N PHE A 195 6.80 17.46 -0.29
CA PHE A 195 7.51 16.19 -0.29
C PHE A 195 8.95 16.40 -0.76
N ALA A 196 9.91 15.92 0.02
CA ALA A 196 11.33 16.09 -0.29
C ALA A 196 11.73 15.38 -1.59
N ILE A 197 11.11 14.23 -1.88
CA ILE A 197 11.30 13.47 -3.12
C ILE A 197 10.00 12.81 -3.56
N THR A 198 9.90 12.62 -4.87
CA THR A 198 8.90 11.77 -5.52
C THR A 198 9.59 10.55 -6.10
N MET A 199 9.10 9.36 -5.77
CA MET A 199 9.60 8.08 -6.27
C MET A 199 8.53 7.39 -7.11
N GLU A 200 8.90 6.91 -8.27
CA GLU A 200 8.03 6.03 -9.06
C GLU A 200 8.36 4.58 -8.73
N GLN A 201 7.39 3.83 -8.23
CA GLN A 201 7.51 2.40 -7.98
C GLN A 201 7.07 1.63 -9.22
N PRO A 202 7.99 0.93 -9.91
CA PRO A 202 7.63 0.10 -11.05
C PRO A 202 6.98 -1.22 -10.58
N TYR A 203 6.46 -2.00 -11.50
CA TYR A 203 6.26 -3.43 -11.25
C TYR A 203 7.61 -4.13 -11.03
N ALA A 204 7.58 -5.26 -10.36
CA ALA A 204 8.78 -6.07 -10.18
C ALA A 204 9.30 -6.58 -11.54
N SER A 205 10.61 -6.83 -11.64
CA SER A 205 11.16 -7.50 -12.82
C SER A 205 10.56 -8.91 -12.96
N PRO A 206 10.50 -9.49 -14.17
CA PRO A 206 9.92 -10.82 -14.37
C PRO A 206 10.45 -11.89 -13.41
N ALA A 207 11.75 -11.89 -13.16
CA ALA A 207 12.38 -12.82 -12.23
C ALA A 207 11.90 -12.64 -10.78
N VAL A 208 11.80 -11.39 -10.31
CA VAL A 208 11.30 -11.08 -8.97
C VAL A 208 9.80 -11.38 -8.87
N GLU A 209 9.04 -11.06 -9.91
CA GLU A 209 7.60 -11.29 -9.92
C GLU A 209 7.25 -12.77 -9.97
N THR A 210 8.03 -13.59 -10.72
CA THR A 210 7.91 -15.05 -10.70
C THR A 210 8.09 -15.61 -9.30
N LYS A 211 9.07 -15.11 -8.53
CA LYS A 211 9.25 -15.51 -7.13
C LYS A 211 8.05 -15.17 -6.26
N ILE A 212 7.48 -13.97 -6.45
CA ILE A 212 6.30 -13.53 -5.71
C ILE A 212 5.12 -14.46 -5.99
N VAL A 213 4.89 -14.78 -7.27
CA VAL A 213 3.79 -15.65 -7.71
C VAL A 213 4.00 -17.08 -7.20
N LEU A 214 5.23 -17.63 -7.34
CA LEU A 214 5.57 -18.95 -6.81
C LEU A 214 5.45 -19.00 -5.28
N GLY A 215 5.89 -17.97 -4.57
CA GLY A 215 5.70 -17.87 -3.12
C GLY A 215 4.23 -17.90 -2.73
N ALA A 216 3.38 -17.21 -3.48
CA ALA A 216 1.93 -17.26 -3.29
C ALA A 216 1.36 -18.66 -3.57
N MET A 217 1.71 -19.28 -4.70
CA MET A 217 1.28 -20.64 -5.03
C MET A 217 1.71 -21.67 -3.98
N LYS A 218 2.96 -21.60 -3.52
CA LYS A 218 3.49 -22.45 -2.46
C LYS A 218 2.73 -22.29 -1.14
N LYS A 219 2.43 -21.06 -0.77
CA LYS A 219 1.63 -20.75 0.43
C LYS A 219 0.25 -21.42 0.38
N TYR A 220 -0.35 -21.54 -0.79
CA TYR A 220 -1.66 -22.18 -1.00
C TYR A 220 -1.58 -23.66 -1.42
N GLY A 221 -0.38 -24.24 -1.46
CA GLY A 221 -0.18 -25.68 -1.79
C GLY A 221 -0.44 -26.04 -3.25
N ALA A 222 -0.32 -25.09 -4.17
CA ALA A 222 -0.58 -25.27 -5.62
C ALA A 222 0.64 -24.80 -6.45
N GLU A 223 1.84 -25.23 -6.07
CA GLU A 223 3.08 -24.82 -6.71
C GLU A 223 3.17 -25.36 -8.16
N ASP A 224 3.30 -24.46 -9.12
CA ASP A 224 3.48 -24.75 -10.55
C ASP A 224 4.40 -23.68 -11.16
N VAL A 225 5.65 -24.08 -11.42
CA VAL A 225 6.71 -23.17 -11.88
C VAL A 225 6.44 -22.66 -13.29
N GLU A 226 5.96 -23.53 -14.18
CA GLU A 226 5.66 -23.17 -15.57
C GLU A 226 4.47 -22.20 -15.61
N PHE A 227 3.42 -22.51 -14.89
CA PHE A 227 2.27 -21.61 -14.77
C PHE A 227 2.66 -20.24 -14.23
N ALA A 228 3.50 -20.17 -13.20
CA ALA A 228 3.97 -18.91 -12.66
C ALA A 228 4.77 -18.09 -13.69
N LYS A 229 5.68 -18.72 -14.44
CA LYS A 229 6.45 -18.07 -15.52
C LYS A 229 5.51 -17.56 -16.62
N ASN A 230 4.57 -18.39 -17.09
CA ASN A 230 3.61 -18.01 -18.13
C ASN A 230 2.73 -16.84 -17.71
N LEU A 231 2.27 -16.81 -16.45
CA LEU A 231 1.49 -15.70 -15.89
C LEU A 231 2.29 -14.39 -15.87
N VAL A 232 3.55 -14.44 -15.51
CA VAL A 232 4.41 -13.24 -15.45
C VAL A 232 4.70 -12.72 -16.86
N THR A 233 5.04 -13.59 -17.80
CA THR A 233 5.23 -13.24 -19.22
C THR A 233 3.94 -12.60 -19.79
N TRP A 234 2.80 -13.21 -19.52
CA TRP A 234 1.50 -12.67 -19.91
C TRP A 234 1.22 -11.26 -19.38
N ALA A 235 1.50 -11.06 -18.08
CA ALA A 235 1.31 -9.75 -17.46
C ALA A 235 2.27 -8.71 -18.01
N GLU A 236 3.53 -9.09 -18.33
CA GLU A 236 4.53 -8.19 -18.89
C GLU A 236 4.13 -7.69 -20.29
N VAL A 237 3.70 -8.60 -21.18
CA VAL A 237 3.21 -8.24 -22.52
C VAL A 237 2.02 -7.29 -22.44
N ILE A 238 1.05 -7.58 -21.56
CA ILE A 238 -0.12 -6.71 -21.37
C ILE A 238 0.30 -5.33 -20.84
N ARG A 239 1.20 -5.26 -19.87
CA ARG A 239 1.70 -3.98 -19.32
C ARG A 239 2.43 -3.16 -20.38
N LYS A 240 3.23 -3.80 -21.21
CA LYS A 240 3.89 -3.12 -22.34
C LYS A 240 2.88 -2.55 -23.31
N THR A 241 1.89 -3.35 -23.72
CA THR A 241 0.79 -2.89 -24.59
C THR A 241 0.01 -1.74 -23.95
N PHE A 242 -0.21 -1.78 -22.62
CA PHE A 242 -0.84 -0.69 -21.87
C PHE A 242 -0.01 0.61 -21.92
N TYR A 243 1.31 0.53 -21.72
CA TYR A 243 2.18 1.72 -21.82
C TYR A 243 2.24 2.29 -23.23
N ASP A 244 2.14 1.44 -24.24
CA ASP A 244 2.09 1.84 -25.66
C ASP A 244 0.70 2.37 -26.08
N GLY A 245 -0.29 2.35 -25.16
CA GLY A 245 -1.64 2.84 -25.42
C GLY A 245 -2.54 1.89 -26.21
N GLY A 246 -2.14 0.62 -26.34
CA GLY A 246 -2.90 -0.39 -27.08
C GLY A 246 -4.06 -1.01 -26.31
N VAL A 247 -4.03 -0.94 -24.97
CA VAL A 247 -5.10 -1.39 -24.07
C VAL A 247 -5.25 -0.44 -22.89
N ASP A 248 -6.44 -0.40 -22.29
CA ASP A 248 -6.73 0.46 -21.13
C ASP A 248 -6.68 -0.28 -19.78
N GLU A 249 -6.60 -1.60 -19.81
CA GLU A 249 -6.52 -2.43 -18.61
C GLU A 249 -5.13 -3.02 -18.42
N VAL A 250 -4.77 -3.28 -17.16
CA VAL A 250 -3.45 -3.81 -16.79
C VAL A 250 -3.58 -5.03 -15.87
N ILE A 251 -2.68 -5.97 -16.02
CA ILE A 251 -2.53 -7.10 -15.10
C ILE A 251 -1.47 -6.75 -14.06
N SER A 252 -1.92 -6.44 -12.84
CA SER A 252 -1.04 -6.08 -11.72
C SER A 252 -0.49 -7.33 -11.01
N THR A 253 0.60 -7.18 -10.24
CA THR A 253 1.13 -8.24 -9.37
C THR A 253 0.08 -8.75 -8.38
N ARG A 254 -0.80 -7.85 -7.86
CA ARG A 254 -1.95 -8.25 -7.03
C ARG A 254 -2.91 -9.17 -7.78
N ARG A 255 -3.12 -8.94 -9.09
CA ARG A 255 -3.97 -9.80 -9.92
C ARG A 255 -3.34 -11.17 -10.08
N LEU A 256 -2.03 -11.25 -10.28
CA LEU A 256 -1.31 -12.52 -10.35
C LEU A 256 -1.42 -13.33 -9.04
N ASP A 257 -1.31 -12.67 -7.87
CA ASP A 257 -1.55 -13.31 -6.56
C ASP A 257 -2.98 -13.85 -6.44
N HIS A 258 -3.99 -13.11 -6.96
CA HIS A 258 -5.37 -13.58 -6.99
C HIS A 258 -5.56 -14.78 -7.92
N ILE A 259 -4.89 -14.82 -9.07
CA ILE A 259 -4.92 -15.98 -9.98
C ILE A 259 -4.26 -17.19 -9.30
N ALA A 260 -3.14 -17.02 -8.62
CA ALA A 260 -2.49 -18.08 -7.85
C ALA A 260 -3.41 -18.67 -6.77
N LYS A 261 -4.17 -17.82 -6.07
CA LYS A 261 -5.19 -18.24 -5.10
C LYS A 261 -6.34 -18.98 -5.76
N ALA A 262 -6.85 -18.45 -6.87
CA ALA A 262 -7.94 -19.07 -7.62
C ALA A 262 -7.53 -20.45 -8.12
N PHE A 263 -6.30 -20.60 -8.63
CA PHE A 263 -5.75 -21.89 -9.06
C PHE A 263 -5.67 -22.89 -7.90
N ALA A 264 -5.25 -22.46 -6.73
CA ALA A 264 -5.24 -23.33 -5.55
C ALA A 264 -6.66 -23.78 -5.12
N ILE A 265 -7.69 -22.98 -5.37
CA ILE A 265 -9.07 -23.30 -5.01
C ILE A 265 -9.74 -24.17 -6.07
N PHE A 266 -9.58 -23.85 -7.34
CA PHE A 266 -10.34 -24.45 -8.45
C PHE A 266 -9.58 -25.57 -9.19
N GLY A 267 -8.23 -25.57 -9.12
CA GLY A 267 -7.39 -26.58 -9.78
C GLY A 267 -7.30 -26.47 -11.30
N ASP A 268 -7.91 -25.44 -11.90
CA ASP A 268 -7.91 -25.20 -13.34
C ASP A 268 -7.26 -23.83 -13.66
N LYS A 269 -6.22 -23.85 -14.50
CA LYS A 269 -5.43 -22.66 -14.87
C LYS A 269 -6.27 -21.64 -15.63
N MET A 270 -6.94 -22.08 -16.69
CA MET A 270 -7.73 -21.19 -17.55
C MET A 270 -8.93 -20.60 -16.82
N GLN A 271 -9.66 -21.42 -16.06
CA GLN A 271 -10.77 -20.95 -15.25
C GLN A 271 -10.31 -19.89 -14.22
N SER A 272 -9.14 -20.09 -13.62
CA SER A 272 -8.59 -19.16 -12.64
C SER A 272 -8.24 -17.80 -13.26
N ILE A 273 -7.68 -17.78 -14.48
CA ILE A 273 -7.40 -16.56 -15.22
C ILE A 273 -8.73 -15.90 -15.64
N GLU A 274 -9.64 -16.66 -16.25
CA GLU A 274 -10.92 -16.14 -16.72
C GLU A 274 -11.72 -15.45 -15.62
N LEU A 275 -11.86 -16.07 -14.45
CA LEU A 275 -12.53 -15.50 -13.29
C LEU A 275 -11.88 -14.19 -12.82
N CYS A 276 -10.56 -14.11 -12.87
CA CYS A 276 -9.83 -12.93 -12.45
C CYS A 276 -9.85 -11.77 -13.44
N VAL A 277 -10.17 -12.02 -14.72
CA VAL A 277 -10.31 -10.99 -15.76
C VAL A 277 -11.77 -10.71 -16.15
N ALA A 278 -12.71 -11.42 -15.56
CA ALA A 278 -14.15 -11.33 -15.89
C ALA A 278 -14.77 -9.93 -15.70
N ARG A 279 -14.12 -9.04 -14.94
CA ARG A 279 -14.58 -7.65 -14.77
C ARG A 279 -14.26 -6.73 -15.95
N PHE A 280 -13.37 -7.16 -16.84
CA PHE A 280 -13.00 -6.37 -18.01
C PHE A 280 -14.10 -6.45 -19.08
N ASP A 281 -14.11 -5.51 -20.01
CA ASP A 281 -14.97 -5.60 -21.16
C ASP A 281 -14.68 -6.87 -21.97
N GLU A 282 -15.64 -7.30 -22.76
CA GLU A 282 -15.57 -8.61 -23.43
C GLU A 282 -14.41 -8.68 -24.45
N ASP A 283 -14.13 -7.60 -25.18
CA ASP A 283 -13.06 -7.57 -26.18
C ASP A 283 -11.69 -7.67 -25.49
N THR A 284 -11.47 -6.94 -24.42
CA THR A 284 -10.25 -6.99 -23.59
C THR A 284 -10.09 -8.37 -22.96
N LYS A 285 -11.18 -8.95 -22.40
CA LYS A 285 -11.17 -10.28 -21.80
C LYS A 285 -10.76 -11.34 -22.82
N VAL A 286 -11.41 -11.37 -23.99
CA VAL A 286 -11.10 -12.33 -25.04
C VAL A 286 -9.64 -12.18 -25.50
N SER A 287 -9.18 -10.96 -25.73
CA SER A 287 -7.80 -10.70 -26.14
C SER A 287 -6.77 -11.18 -25.12
N PHE A 288 -7.04 -10.98 -23.82
CA PHE A 288 -6.14 -11.41 -22.76
C PHE A 288 -6.10 -12.95 -22.62
N LEU A 289 -7.25 -13.62 -22.76
CA LEU A 289 -7.32 -15.09 -22.73
C LEU A 289 -6.63 -15.72 -23.94
N ASP A 290 -6.82 -15.15 -25.14
CA ASP A 290 -6.15 -15.61 -26.36
C ASP A 290 -4.64 -15.47 -26.27
N LEU A 291 -4.16 -14.32 -25.75
CA LEU A 291 -2.75 -14.10 -25.48
C LEU A 291 -2.17 -15.16 -24.53
N TYR A 292 -2.87 -15.42 -23.41
CA TYR A 292 -2.41 -16.45 -22.45
C TYR A 292 -2.34 -17.84 -23.11
N THR A 293 -3.34 -18.21 -23.90
CA THR A 293 -3.36 -19.49 -24.60
C THR A 293 -2.17 -19.65 -25.55
N LYS A 294 -1.74 -18.59 -26.23
CA LYS A 294 -0.57 -18.60 -27.09
C LYS A 294 0.73 -18.80 -26.29
N ILE A 295 0.86 -18.10 -25.16
CA ILE A 295 2.03 -18.24 -24.26
C ILE A 295 2.11 -19.66 -23.70
N ASP A 296 0.99 -20.21 -23.23
CA ASP A 296 0.92 -21.56 -22.68
C ASP A 296 1.22 -22.65 -23.74
N ALA A 297 0.95 -22.38 -25.01
CA ALA A 297 1.31 -23.21 -26.15
C ALA A 297 2.79 -23.03 -26.61
N GLY A 298 3.57 -22.22 -25.91
CA GLY A 298 4.99 -21.97 -26.25
C GLY A 298 5.19 -21.10 -27.50
N VAL A 299 4.20 -20.31 -27.89
CA VAL A 299 4.32 -19.37 -29.02
C VAL A 299 5.14 -18.16 -28.55
N ASP A 300 6.25 -17.89 -29.21
CA ASP A 300 7.05 -16.70 -28.93
C ASP A 300 6.25 -15.43 -29.30
N VAL A 301 5.88 -14.66 -28.29
CA VAL A 301 5.09 -13.43 -28.43
C VAL A 301 5.94 -12.16 -28.45
N GLU A 302 7.25 -12.25 -28.17
CA GLU A 302 8.14 -11.10 -28.06
C GLU A 302 9.38 -11.12 -28.98
N GLY A 303 9.70 -12.25 -29.61
CA GLY A 303 10.89 -12.37 -30.47
C GLY A 303 12.21 -12.23 -29.72
N LYS A 304 12.28 -12.54 -28.43
CA LYS A 304 13.51 -12.58 -27.63
C LYS A 304 13.57 -13.82 -26.75
N ASP A 305 14.76 -14.42 -26.66
CA ASP A 305 15.08 -15.52 -25.75
C ASP A 305 14.94 -15.11 -24.27
N VAL A 306 13.73 -15.11 -23.73
CA VAL A 306 13.44 -14.81 -22.32
C VAL A 306 13.89 -15.99 -21.42
N ASP A 307 13.97 -17.21 -21.96
CA ASP A 307 14.25 -18.42 -21.17
C ASP A 307 15.68 -18.49 -20.62
N ALA A 308 16.68 -18.00 -21.36
CA ALA A 308 18.09 -18.10 -20.97
C ALA A 308 18.49 -17.15 -19.81
N GLU A 309 17.77 -16.04 -19.63
CA GLU A 309 18.03 -15.09 -18.57
C GLU A 309 17.31 -15.47 -17.27
N ASN A 310 16.12 -16.05 -17.39
CA ASN A 310 15.31 -16.53 -16.26
C ASN A 310 15.94 -17.76 -15.56
N ASP A 311 16.57 -18.68 -16.29
CA ASP A 311 17.18 -19.87 -15.70
C ASP A 311 18.43 -19.55 -14.89
N LYS A 312 19.23 -18.57 -15.29
CA LYS A 312 20.39 -18.11 -14.51
C LYS A 312 20.04 -17.42 -13.21
N ILE A 313 18.90 -16.74 -13.18
CA ILE A 313 18.44 -15.97 -12.02
C ILE A 313 17.77 -16.87 -10.96
N LEU A 314 17.17 -18.00 -11.37
CA LEU A 314 16.57 -18.97 -10.45
C LEU A 314 17.63 -19.67 -9.57
N ASP A 315 18.84 -19.88 -10.09
CA ASP A 315 19.94 -20.51 -9.35
C ASP A 315 20.57 -19.56 -8.30
N GLU A 316 20.63 -18.24 -8.59
CA GLU A 316 21.19 -17.24 -7.64
C GLU A 316 20.27 -16.93 -6.47
N VAL A 317 19.02 -17.34 -6.52
CA VAL A 317 17.94 -16.89 -5.63
C VAL A 317 17.69 -17.79 -4.44
N SER A 318 18.21 -19.01 -4.45
CA SER A 318 18.10 -19.91 -3.29
C SER A 318 18.81 -19.38 -2.04
N GLU A 319 19.74 -18.43 -2.17
CA GLU A 319 20.53 -17.89 -1.07
C GLU A 319 19.91 -16.62 -0.43
N ASP A 320 19.17 -15.78 -1.17
CA ASP A 320 18.66 -14.50 -0.64
C ASP A 320 17.36 -14.61 0.17
N VAL A 321 16.58 -15.67 0.02
CA VAL A 321 15.33 -15.89 0.79
C VAL A 321 15.61 -16.23 2.25
N ALA A 322 16.80 -16.72 2.57
CA ALA A 322 17.20 -17.08 3.93
C ALA A 322 17.64 -15.88 4.80
N ALA A 323 17.83 -14.71 4.21
CA ALA A 323 18.38 -13.52 4.91
C ALA A 323 17.32 -12.45 5.31
N PHE A 324 16.03 -12.74 5.15
CA PHE A 324 14.95 -11.77 5.49
C PHE A 324 14.29 -12.03 6.85
#